data_ddf89d291607edebdfe17a1c10ff26c8
#
_entry.id   ddf89d291607edebdfe17a1c10ff26c8
#
_cell.length_a   1.000
_cell.length_b   1.000
_cell.length_c   1.000
_cell.angle_alpha   90.00
_cell.angle_beta   90.00
_cell.angle_gamma   90.00
#
_symmetry.space_group_name_H-M   'P 1'
#
loop_
_entity.id
_entity.type
_entity.pdbx_description
1 polymer ?
#
loop_
_entity_poly.entity_id
_entity_poly.type
_entity_poly.pdbx_seq_one_letter_code
_entity_poly.pdbx_strand_id
1 'polypeptide(L)'
;MFKKLLKYDLKSAKRMGIPLLIATGALAILGMLDIFGMASAVNVLSTLPEDVEDAVIIAPTLSFLATFLFMYVIIFGLALVVSVMQIFMYFDFYKSTVTDEAYLTFTLPVKAKDIIFSKCLSVIIWTSVLTLATLVAGGRMILVGAFSFNVDGYYYFQDMFLSLDLSSLVPPEYSASYTASIIIAIVYAIVSMLNSLLLVFLTIFFVSTVVRKHKALVAILGVIGINSVYSGFIAFLQGIISLFGSIAGTALANPFLVTNLSLGIMSVVLAGLTVLFFFALKHLMEKKLNLD
;
A
#
# COMPACT_ATOMS: atom_id res chain seq x y z
N MET A 1 23.85 -12.00 -15.32
CA MET A 1 23.34 -10.74 -15.90
C MET A 1 22.28 -10.10 -15.01
N PHE A 2 21.25 -10.81 -14.56
CA PHE A 2 20.17 -10.35 -13.69
C PHE A 2 20.61 -9.50 -12.49
N LYS A 3 21.60 -9.98 -11.67
CA LYS A 3 22.11 -9.23 -10.50
C LYS A 3 22.67 -7.83 -10.84
N LYS A 4 23.30 -7.68 -12.01
CA LYS A 4 23.79 -6.37 -12.47
C LYS A 4 22.65 -5.45 -12.85
N LEU A 5 21.64 -5.97 -13.57
CA LEU A 5 20.46 -5.24 -13.97
C LEU A 5 19.68 -4.73 -12.75
N LEU A 6 19.40 -5.63 -11.79
CA LEU A 6 18.73 -5.27 -10.54
C LEU A 6 19.49 -4.19 -9.74
N LYS A 7 20.84 -4.28 -9.70
CA LYS A 7 21.66 -3.25 -9.03
C LYS A 7 21.49 -1.87 -9.68
N TYR A 8 21.38 -1.80 -11.01
CA TYR A 8 21.16 -0.54 -11.72
C TYR A 8 19.74 0.01 -11.50
N ASP A 9 18.71 -0.85 -11.54
CA ASP A 9 17.35 -0.48 -11.27
C ASP A 9 17.18 0.05 -9.83
N LEU A 10 17.76 -0.63 -8.85
CA LEU A 10 17.78 -0.17 -7.45
C LEU A 10 18.53 1.16 -7.27
N LYS A 11 19.63 1.37 -8.02
CA LYS A 11 20.37 2.62 -7.98
C LYS A 11 19.59 3.77 -8.61
N SER A 12 18.85 3.52 -9.68
CA SER A 12 17.94 4.51 -10.29
C SER A 12 16.85 4.92 -9.30
N ALA A 13 16.18 3.95 -8.71
CA ALA A 13 15.12 4.16 -7.74
C ALA A 13 15.59 4.89 -6.45
N LYS A 14 16.84 4.67 -6.04
CA LYS A 14 17.45 5.34 -4.87
C LYS A 14 17.39 6.86 -4.97
N ARG A 15 17.48 7.44 -6.16
CA ARG A 15 17.46 8.90 -6.37
C ARG A 15 16.17 9.54 -5.85
N MET A 16 15.04 8.86 -5.98
CA MET A 16 13.76 9.30 -5.45
C MET A 16 13.43 8.68 -4.09
N GLY A 17 13.84 7.44 -3.86
CA GLY A 17 13.56 6.72 -2.62
C GLY A 17 14.15 7.40 -1.38
N ILE A 18 15.40 7.90 -1.45
CA ILE A 18 16.03 8.59 -0.30
C ILE A 18 15.32 9.90 0.06
N PRO A 19 15.05 10.85 -0.86
CA PRO A 19 14.27 12.03 -0.52
C PRO A 19 12.90 11.72 0.08
N LEU A 20 12.22 10.69 -0.43
CA LEU A 20 10.93 10.26 0.11
C LEU A 20 11.04 9.66 1.52
N LEU A 21 12.11 8.92 1.82
CA LEU A 21 12.38 8.46 3.19
C LEU A 21 12.63 9.63 4.15
N ILE A 22 13.36 10.66 3.71
CA ILE A 22 13.56 11.87 4.51
C ILE A 22 12.23 12.60 4.73
N ALA A 23 11.39 12.70 3.69
CA ALA A 23 10.05 13.29 3.80
C ALA A 23 9.17 12.50 4.79
N THR A 24 9.22 11.17 4.77
CA THR A 24 8.53 10.31 5.76
C THR A 24 8.99 10.62 7.18
N GLY A 25 10.30 10.75 7.39
CA GLY A 25 10.86 11.13 8.69
C GLY A 25 10.41 12.51 9.16
N ALA A 26 10.39 13.50 8.27
CA ALA A 26 9.92 14.84 8.58
C ALA A 26 8.42 14.86 8.94
N LEU A 27 7.59 14.16 8.16
CA LEU A 27 6.15 14.02 8.47
C LEU A 27 5.92 13.30 9.80
N ALA A 28 6.75 12.29 10.13
CA ALA A 28 6.67 11.62 11.41
C ALA A 28 6.96 12.56 12.58
N ILE A 29 7.98 13.42 12.47
CA ILE A 29 8.32 14.41 13.51
C ILE A 29 7.20 15.44 13.64
N LEU A 30 6.68 15.97 12.53
CA LEU A 30 5.55 16.91 12.55
C LEU A 30 4.31 16.29 13.21
N GLY A 31 4.02 15.02 12.91
CA GLY A 31 2.90 14.31 13.53
C GLY A 31 3.05 14.10 15.03
N MET A 32 4.28 13.85 15.51
CA MET A 32 4.55 13.76 16.95
C MET A 32 4.33 15.12 17.63
N LEU A 33 4.81 16.21 17.04
CA LEU A 33 4.60 17.57 17.57
C LEU A 33 3.12 17.95 17.61
N ASP A 34 2.37 17.57 16.58
CA ASP A 34 0.93 17.80 16.49
C ASP A 34 0.15 17.06 17.60
N ILE A 35 0.53 15.81 17.89
CA ILE A 35 -0.08 15.02 18.97
C ILE A 35 0.19 15.66 20.35
N PHE A 36 1.37 16.21 20.58
CA PHE A 36 1.64 16.98 21.82
C PHE A 36 0.74 18.22 21.92
N GLY A 37 0.53 18.93 20.81
CA GLY A 37 -0.41 20.05 20.74
C GLY A 37 -1.85 19.63 21.06
N MET A 38 -2.29 18.51 20.49
CA MET A 38 -3.63 17.96 20.73
C MET A 38 -3.81 17.52 22.20
N ALA A 39 -2.82 16.84 22.76
CA ALA A 39 -2.85 16.41 24.16
C ALA A 39 -2.87 17.60 25.13
N SER A 40 -2.12 18.67 24.84
CA SER A 40 -2.16 19.90 25.65
C SER A 40 -3.54 20.57 25.64
N ALA A 41 -4.21 20.60 24.49
CA ALA A 41 -5.56 21.15 24.36
C ALA A 41 -6.58 20.32 25.17
N VAL A 42 -6.51 18.99 25.09
CA VAL A 42 -7.36 18.09 25.87
C VAL A 42 -7.13 18.25 27.36
N ASN A 43 -5.87 18.30 27.81
CA ASN A 43 -5.54 18.50 29.21
C ASN A 43 -6.09 19.83 29.74
N VAL A 44 -6.02 20.92 28.96
CA VAL A 44 -6.61 22.20 29.35
C VAL A 44 -8.14 22.06 29.48
N LEU A 45 -8.80 21.43 28.50
CA LEU A 45 -10.26 21.23 28.54
C LEU A 45 -10.70 20.36 29.71
N SER A 46 -9.93 19.35 30.08
CA SER A 46 -10.27 18.46 31.20
C SER A 46 -10.07 19.09 32.60
N THR A 47 -9.28 20.16 32.68
CA THR A 47 -9.02 20.88 33.95
C THR A 47 -9.93 22.10 34.18
N LEU A 48 -10.78 22.45 33.19
CA LEU A 48 -11.72 23.57 33.35
C LEU A 48 -12.86 23.19 34.28
N PRO A 49 -13.25 24.09 35.22
CA PRO A 49 -14.44 23.91 36.06
C PRO A 49 -15.73 23.87 35.23
N GLU A 50 -16.79 23.24 35.72
CA GLU A 50 -18.08 23.11 35.02
C GLU A 50 -18.77 24.46 34.77
N ASP A 51 -18.49 25.50 35.56
CA ASP A 51 -19.12 26.82 35.52
C ASP A 51 -18.33 27.87 34.72
N VAL A 52 -17.48 27.47 33.77
CA VAL A 52 -16.62 28.41 33.04
C VAL A 52 -17.38 29.08 31.91
N GLU A 53 -17.14 30.40 31.74
CA GLU A 53 -17.70 31.16 30.59
C GLU A 53 -17.29 30.53 29.26
N ASP A 54 -18.26 30.47 28.31
CA ASP A 54 -18.06 29.89 26.97
C ASP A 54 -16.81 30.44 26.24
N ALA A 55 -16.48 31.71 26.49
CA ALA A 55 -15.31 32.38 25.90
C ALA A 55 -13.96 31.69 26.23
N VAL A 56 -13.83 31.06 27.39
CA VAL A 56 -12.59 30.39 27.82
C VAL A 56 -12.45 29.01 27.18
N ILE A 57 -13.56 28.38 26.84
CA ILE A 57 -13.62 27.04 26.21
C ILE A 57 -13.31 27.12 24.72
N ILE A 58 -13.59 28.24 24.06
CA ILE A 58 -13.43 28.42 22.62
C ILE A 58 -12.00 28.17 22.15
N ALA A 59 -11.01 28.75 22.79
CA ALA A 59 -9.62 28.68 22.35
C ALA A 59 -9.03 27.25 22.41
N PRO A 60 -9.15 26.47 23.52
CA PRO A 60 -8.71 25.07 23.55
C PRO A 60 -9.48 24.16 22.59
N THR A 61 -10.80 24.40 22.43
CA THR A 61 -11.61 23.63 21.47
C THR A 61 -11.19 23.89 20.03
N LEU A 62 -10.89 25.15 19.69
CA LEU A 62 -10.42 25.51 18.36
C LEU A 62 -9.00 24.93 18.11
N SER A 63 -8.12 24.94 19.11
CA SER A 63 -6.80 24.35 18.98
C SER A 63 -6.88 22.83 18.81
N PHE A 64 -7.74 22.13 19.55
CA PHE A 64 -8.01 20.72 19.37
C PHE A 64 -8.51 20.39 17.96
N LEU A 65 -9.47 21.18 17.45
CA LEU A 65 -9.97 20.99 16.09
C LEU A 65 -8.89 21.20 15.04
N ALA A 66 -8.07 22.24 15.21
CA ALA A 66 -6.98 22.55 14.29
C ALA A 66 -5.93 21.43 14.23
N THR A 67 -5.47 20.92 15.38
CA THR A 67 -4.52 19.80 15.46
C THR A 67 -5.13 18.52 14.89
N PHE A 68 -6.40 18.25 15.17
CA PHE A 68 -7.11 17.10 14.62
C PHE A 68 -7.14 17.13 13.08
N LEU A 69 -7.46 18.28 12.47
CA LEU A 69 -7.43 18.46 11.02
C LEU A 69 -6.01 18.33 10.46
N PHE A 70 -5.01 18.86 11.16
CA PHE A 70 -3.62 18.79 10.73
C PHE A 70 -3.09 17.35 10.75
N MET A 71 -3.53 16.53 11.71
CA MET A 71 -3.21 15.09 11.76
C MET A 71 -3.69 14.36 10.50
N TYR A 72 -4.88 14.67 9.97
CA TYR A 72 -5.33 14.11 8.70
C TYR A 72 -4.42 14.49 7.53
N VAL A 73 -3.94 15.74 7.50
CA VAL A 73 -3.00 16.20 6.48
C VAL A 73 -1.69 15.40 6.53
N ILE A 74 -1.19 15.10 7.74
CA ILE A 74 0.03 14.30 7.92
C ILE A 74 -0.19 12.86 7.46
N ILE A 75 -1.30 12.22 7.88
CA ILE A 75 -1.64 10.84 7.44
C ILE A 75 -1.77 10.77 5.92
N PHE A 76 -2.44 11.75 5.32
CA PHE A 76 -2.55 11.86 3.86
C PHE A 76 -1.18 12.05 3.20
N GLY A 77 -0.31 12.89 3.79
CA GLY A 77 1.06 13.10 3.36
C GLY A 77 1.89 11.81 3.37
N LEU A 78 1.77 10.99 4.42
CA LEU A 78 2.42 9.68 4.50
C LEU A 78 1.94 8.72 3.40
N ALA A 79 0.64 8.70 3.12
CA ALA A 79 0.08 7.91 2.02
C ALA A 79 0.57 8.40 0.65
N LEU A 80 0.69 9.72 0.46
CA LEU A 80 1.22 10.31 -0.76
C LEU A 80 2.68 9.92 -1.02
N VAL A 81 3.52 9.83 -0.01
CA VAL A 81 4.93 9.43 -0.16
C VAL A 81 5.04 8.06 -0.85
N VAL A 82 4.26 7.08 -0.41
CA VAL A 82 4.25 5.73 -1.02
C VAL A 82 3.72 5.79 -2.45
N SER A 83 2.64 6.54 -2.68
CA SER A 83 2.02 6.69 -4.00
C SER A 83 2.95 7.36 -5.01
N VAL A 84 3.67 8.41 -4.61
CA VAL A 84 4.67 9.10 -5.44
C VAL A 84 5.79 8.15 -5.85
N MET A 85 6.26 7.30 -4.93
CA MET A 85 7.27 6.30 -5.27
C MET A 85 6.76 5.30 -6.31
N GLN A 86 5.53 4.82 -6.17
CA GLN A 86 4.93 3.91 -7.15
C GLN A 86 4.82 4.56 -8.54
N ILE A 87 4.33 5.79 -8.60
CA ILE A 87 4.23 6.56 -9.86
C ILE A 87 5.61 6.73 -10.51
N PHE A 88 6.63 7.08 -9.70
CA PHE A 88 8.00 7.20 -10.19
C PHE A 88 8.52 5.89 -10.78
N MET A 89 8.28 4.76 -10.13
CA MET A 89 8.72 3.45 -10.61
C MET A 89 7.98 3.03 -11.90
N TYR A 90 6.70 3.38 -12.05
CA TYR A 90 5.96 3.16 -13.28
C TYR A 90 6.50 4.02 -14.42
N PHE A 91 6.87 5.27 -14.12
CA PHE A 91 7.52 6.16 -15.08
C PHE A 91 8.92 5.67 -15.49
N ASP A 92 9.70 5.16 -14.54
CA ASP A 92 11.01 4.53 -14.81
C ASP A 92 10.87 3.29 -15.72
N PHE A 93 9.84 2.47 -15.50
CA PHE A 93 9.49 1.38 -16.40
C PHE A 93 9.13 1.89 -17.80
N TYR A 94 8.24 2.89 -17.90
CA TYR A 94 7.88 3.49 -19.18
C TYR A 94 9.11 4.02 -19.93
N LYS A 95 9.97 4.76 -19.23
CA LYS A 95 11.17 5.36 -19.80
C LYS A 95 12.13 4.31 -20.33
N SER A 96 12.39 3.27 -19.58
CA SER A 96 13.34 2.21 -19.93
C SER A 96 12.85 1.22 -20.99
N THR A 97 11.51 1.13 -21.24
CA THR A 97 10.93 0.12 -22.14
C THR A 97 10.22 0.69 -23.35
N VAL A 98 9.86 1.98 -23.34
CA VAL A 98 9.02 2.60 -24.38
C VAL A 98 9.70 3.75 -25.09
N THR A 99 10.52 4.57 -24.40
CA THR A 99 11.19 5.73 -24.98
C THR A 99 12.49 5.33 -25.70
N ASP A 100 13.24 6.30 -26.19
CA ASP A 100 14.52 6.11 -26.88
C ASP A 100 15.55 5.35 -26.02
N GLU A 101 15.45 5.42 -24.66
CA GLU A 101 16.26 4.61 -23.76
C GLU A 101 15.95 3.10 -23.85
N ALA A 102 14.80 2.74 -24.38
CA ALA A 102 14.43 1.34 -24.60
C ALA A 102 15.41 0.62 -25.55
N TYR A 103 15.94 1.34 -26.56
CA TYR A 103 16.97 0.79 -27.43
C TYR A 103 18.16 0.26 -26.62
N LEU A 104 18.66 1.04 -25.67
CA LEU A 104 19.78 0.60 -24.81
C LEU A 104 19.41 -0.62 -23.96
N THR A 105 18.18 -0.68 -23.46
CA THR A 105 17.70 -1.81 -22.65
C THR A 105 17.59 -3.08 -23.49
N PHE A 106 17.12 -2.97 -24.72
CA PHE A 106 16.91 -4.11 -25.62
C PHE A 106 18.16 -4.56 -26.38
N THR A 107 19.20 -3.71 -26.50
CA THR A 107 20.50 -4.13 -27.06
C THR A 107 21.37 -4.92 -26.06
N LEU A 108 21.00 -4.92 -24.78
CA LEU A 108 21.67 -5.77 -23.81
C LEU A 108 21.40 -7.25 -24.07
N PRO A 109 22.37 -8.15 -23.92
CA PRO A 109 22.17 -9.58 -24.13
C PRO A 109 21.45 -10.22 -22.92
N VAL A 110 20.25 -9.71 -22.61
CA VAL A 110 19.39 -10.17 -21.49
C VAL A 110 18.03 -10.61 -22.01
N LYS A 111 17.45 -11.62 -21.36
CA LYS A 111 16.13 -12.11 -21.73
C LYS A 111 15.04 -11.16 -21.21
N ALA A 112 13.95 -11.01 -21.96
CA ALA A 112 12.81 -10.17 -21.56
C ALA A 112 12.31 -10.48 -20.12
N LYS A 113 12.28 -11.76 -19.75
CA LYS A 113 11.92 -12.18 -18.39
C LYS A 113 12.79 -11.56 -17.30
N ASP A 114 14.12 -11.44 -17.55
CA ASP A 114 15.05 -10.90 -16.56
C ASP A 114 14.85 -9.41 -16.36
N ILE A 115 14.44 -8.68 -17.42
CA ILE A 115 14.06 -7.26 -17.36
C ILE A 115 12.80 -7.09 -16.51
N ILE A 116 11.75 -7.88 -16.80
CA ILE A 116 10.49 -7.84 -16.05
C ILE A 116 10.74 -8.13 -14.56
N PHE A 117 11.45 -9.21 -14.24
CA PHE A 117 11.76 -9.58 -12.85
C PHE A 117 12.59 -8.52 -12.13
N SER A 118 13.60 -7.92 -12.79
CA SER A 118 14.41 -6.87 -12.20
C SER A 118 13.58 -5.64 -11.84
N LYS A 119 12.71 -5.19 -12.74
CA LYS A 119 11.82 -4.06 -12.51
C LYS A 119 10.79 -4.36 -11.41
N CYS A 120 10.13 -5.52 -11.46
CA CYS A 120 9.20 -5.93 -10.41
C CYS A 120 9.87 -5.96 -9.03
N LEU A 121 11.05 -6.58 -8.93
CA LEU A 121 11.76 -6.70 -7.66
C LEU A 121 12.22 -5.34 -7.12
N SER A 122 12.66 -4.44 -8.01
CA SER A 122 13.02 -3.07 -7.62
C SER A 122 11.83 -2.30 -7.05
N VAL A 123 10.64 -2.39 -7.68
CA VAL A 123 9.40 -1.79 -7.17
C VAL A 123 9.06 -2.37 -5.81
N ILE A 124 9.04 -3.70 -5.67
CA ILE A 124 8.70 -4.38 -4.41
C ILE A 124 9.62 -3.93 -3.28
N ILE A 125 10.93 -3.91 -3.50
CA ILE A 125 11.91 -3.53 -2.47
C ILE A 125 11.66 -2.08 -2.01
N TRP A 126 11.58 -1.12 -2.93
CA TRP A 126 11.44 0.28 -2.56
C TRP A 126 10.07 0.62 -1.96
N THR A 127 8.99 0.04 -2.50
CA THR A 127 7.65 0.23 -1.91
C THR A 127 7.56 -0.41 -0.53
N SER A 128 8.15 -1.60 -0.32
CA SER A 128 8.19 -2.24 1.00
C SER A 128 8.99 -1.43 2.02
N VAL A 129 10.15 -0.89 1.63
CA VAL A 129 10.97 -0.03 2.50
C VAL A 129 10.18 1.22 2.93
N LEU A 130 9.52 1.91 1.98
CA LEU A 130 8.72 3.10 2.29
C LEU A 130 7.48 2.75 3.10
N THR A 131 6.79 1.66 2.78
CA THR A 131 5.64 1.20 3.57
C THR A 131 6.04 0.86 5.00
N LEU A 132 7.16 0.18 5.22
CA LEU A 132 7.68 -0.06 6.56
C LEU A 132 8.04 1.25 7.28
N ALA A 133 8.67 2.19 6.60
CA ALA A 133 8.98 3.49 7.18
C ALA A 133 7.70 4.26 7.58
N THR A 134 6.66 4.24 6.75
CA THR A 134 5.36 4.88 7.07
C THR A 134 4.63 4.16 8.20
N LEU A 135 4.69 2.84 8.28
CA LEU A 135 4.13 2.07 9.41
C LEU A 135 4.86 2.37 10.73
N VAL A 136 6.19 2.46 10.70
CA VAL A 136 6.97 2.85 11.88
C VAL A 136 6.66 4.29 12.28
N ALA A 137 6.52 5.21 11.32
CA ALA A 137 6.12 6.59 11.59
C ALA A 137 4.74 6.66 12.24
N GLY A 138 3.73 5.99 11.68
CA GLY A 138 2.38 5.91 12.22
C GLY A 138 2.33 5.25 13.61
N GLY A 139 3.05 4.14 13.80
CA GLY A 139 3.15 3.45 15.09
C GLY A 139 3.75 4.34 16.18
N ARG A 140 4.80 5.12 15.87
CA ARG A 140 5.35 6.11 16.81
C ARG A 140 4.36 7.22 17.17
N MET A 141 3.57 7.70 16.20
CA MET A 141 2.52 8.68 16.49
C MET A 141 1.49 8.11 17.46
N ILE A 142 1.05 6.87 17.28
CA ILE A 142 0.12 6.20 18.21
C ILE A 142 0.75 6.10 19.62
N LEU A 143 2.02 5.70 19.73
CA LEU A 143 2.72 5.61 20.99
C LEU A 143 2.81 6.98 21.69
N VAL A 144 3.26 8.01 20.96
CA VAL A 144 3.34 9.38 21.52
C VAL A 144 1.96 9.86 21.98
N GLY A 145 0.90 9.59 21.21
CA GLY A 145 -0.46 9.89 21.63
C GLY A 145 -0.83 9.22 22.94
N ALA A 146 -0.59 7.93 23.07
CA ALA A 146 -0.86 7.18 24.29
C ALA A 146 -0.13 7.73 25.53
N PHE A 147 1.11 8.19 25.37
CA PHE A 147 1.89 8.80 26.46
C PHE A 147 1.50 10.25 26.80
N SER A 148 1.00 10.98 25.81
CA SER A 148 0.68 12.42 25.96
C SER A 148 -0.68 12.68 26.58
N PHE A 149 -1.66 11.81 26.33
CA PHE A 149 -2.95 11.88 27.00
C PHE A 149 -2.79 11.31 28.42
N ASN A 150 -2.70 12.21 29.41
CA ASN A 150 -2.50 11.93 30.83
C ASN A 150 -3.76 11.33 31.48
N VAL A 151 -4.52 10.58 30.74
CA VAL A 151 -5.70 9.83 31.17
C VAL A 151 -5.22 8.42 31.53
N ASP A 152 -5.94 7.70 32.36
CA ASP A 152 -5.78 6.25 32.63
C ASP A 152 -5.62 5.39 31.35
N GLY A 153 -5.78 6.02 30.19
CA GLY A 153 -5.49 5.49 28.85
C GLY A 153 -4.08 4.96 28.62
N TYR A 154 -3.05 5.41 29.38
CA TYR A 154 -1.72 4.79 29.32
C TYR A 154 -1.76 3.35 29.85
N TYR A 155 -2.41 3.14 30.98
CA TYR A 155 -2.59 1.80 31.55
C TYR A 155 -3.46 0.94 30.65
N TYR A 156 -4.55 1.48 30.10
CA TYR A 156 -5.39 0.78 29.12
C TYR A 156 -4.64 0.45 27.82
N PHE A 157 -3.77 1.34 27.35
CA PHE A 157 -3.00 1.09 26.13
C PHE A 157 -1.85 0.13 26.40
N GLN A 158 -1.18 0.24 27.54
CA GLN A 158 -0.15 -0.69 27.98
C GLN A 158 -0.75 -2.08 28.23
N ASP A 159 -1.86 -2.17 28.92
CA ASP A 159 -2.60 -3.42 29.11
C ASP A 159 -3.13 -3.95 27.76
N MET A 160 -3.64 -3.11 26.89
CA MET A 160 -4.09 -3.52 25.55
C MET A 160 -2.92 -3.98 24.67
N PHE A 161 -1.74 -3.35 24.71
CA PHE A 161 -0.58 -3.73 23.90
C PHE A 161 0.28 -4.83 24.51
N LEU A 162 0.44 -4.87 25.83
CA LEU A 162 1.17 -5.93 26.53
C LEU A 162 0.28 -7.14 26.80
N SER A 163 -1.02 -6.95 26.94
CA SER A 163 -2.05 -7.99 26.92
C SER A 163 -2.62 -8.28 25.53
N LEU A 164 -1.99 -7.79 24.46
CA LEU A 164 -2.22 -8.28 23.11
C LEU A 164 -1.73 -9.74 23.01
N ASP A 165 -2.22 -10.52 23.94
CA ASP A 165 -2.46 -11.93 23.72
C ASP A 165 -3.55 -11.98 22.67
N LEU A 166 -3.10 -11.95 21.39
CA LEU A 166 -3.99 -12.15 20.22
C LEU A 166 -4.86 -13.39 20.42
N SER A 167 -4.45 -14.32 21.27
CA SER A 167 -5.20 -15.51 21.65
C SER A 167 -6.41 -15.17 22.55
N SER A 168 -6.36 -14.09 23.34
CA SER A 168 -7.50 -13.68 24.17
C SER A 168 -8.63 -13.01 23.39
N LEU A 169 -8.32 -12.43 22.21
CA LEU A 169 -9.30 -11.81 21.30
C LEU A 169 -10.10 -12.85 20.50
N VAL A 170 -9.62 -14.08 20.44
CA VAL A 170 -10.24 -15.16 19.67
C VAL A 170 -10.52 -16.34 20.60
N PRO A 171 -11.77 -16.83 20.69
CA PRO A 171 -12.04 -18.03 21.44
C PRO A 171 -11.10 -19.17 21.04
N PRO A 172 -10.60 -19.99 21.99
CA PRO A 172 -9.64 -21.06 21.71
C PRO A 172 -10.05 -22.01 20.60
N GLU A 173 -11.36 -22.25 20.46
CA GLU A 173 -11.97 -23.07 19.41
C GLU A 173 -11.77 -22.52 17.99
N TYR A 174 -11.51 -21.21 17.82
CA TYR A 174 -11.27 -20.57 16.51
C TYR A 174 -9.81 -20.15 16.28
N SER A 175 -8.90 -20.42 17.22
CA SER A 175 -7.50 -19.98 17.16
C SER A 175 -6.79 -20.47 15.90
N ALA A 176 -6.99 -21.74 15.51
CA ALA A 176 -6.41 -22.30 14.28
C ALA A 176 -6.97 -21.63 13.02
N SER A 177 -8.29 -21.35 12.99
CA SER A 177 -8.94 -20.67 11.86
C SER A 177 -8.49 -19.22 11.72
N TYR A 178 -8.26 -18.53 12.84
CA TYR A 178 -7.73 -17.17 12.89
C TYR A 178 -6.28 -17.11 12.41
N THR A 179 -5.43 -18.02 12.85
CA THR A 179 -4.03 -18.11 12.38
C THR A 179 -3.98 -18.38 10.87
N ALA A 180 -4.85 -19.26 10.37
CA ALA A 180 -4.99 -19.50 8.93
C ALA A 180 -5.42 -18.21 8.19
N SER A 181 -6.34 -17.42 8.77
CA SER A 181 -6.78 -16.13 8.18
C SER A 181 -5.62 -15.17 7.98
N ILE A 182 -4.72 -15.05 8.96
CA ILE A 182 -3.54 -14.18 8.87
C ILE A 182 -2.63 -14.63 7.72
N ILE A 183 -2.34 -15.93 7.63
CA ILE A 183 -1.48 -16.49 6.59
C ILE A 183 -2.09 -16.25 5.21
N ILE A 184 -3.37 -16.56 5.03
CA ILE A 184 -4.09 -16.37 3.76
C ILE A 184 -4.15 -14.89 3.39
N ALA A 185 -4.38 -13.99 4.35
CA ALA A 185 -4.38 -12.55 4.10
C ALA A 185 -3.01 -12.04 3.64
N ILE A 186 -1.91 -12.53 4.22
CA ILE A 186 -0.54 -12.20 3.78
C ILE A 186 -0.31 -12.69 2.35
N VAL A 187 -0.68 -13.94 2.05
CA VAL A 187 -0.56 -14.50 0.68
C VAL A 187 -1.38 -13.69 -0.31
N TYR A 188 -2.63 -13.36 0.04
CA TYR A 188 -3.51 -12.52 -0.78
C TYR A 188 -2.89 -11.14 -1.04
N ALA A 189 -2.34 -10.49 -0.03
CA ALA A 189 -1.69 -9.19 -0.15
C ALA A 189 -0.49 -9.22 -1.11
N ILE A 190 0.36 -10.25 -0.99
CA ILE A 190 1.52 -10.42 -1.87
C ILE A 190 1.09 -10.66 -3.32
N VAL A 191 0.14 -11.56 -3.53
CA VAL A 191 -0.35 -11.91 -4.88
C VAL A 191 -1.07 -10.71 -5.51
N SER A 192 -1.90 -9.98 -4.77
CA SER A 192 -2.60 -8.79 -5.27
C SER A 192 -1.63 -7.65 -5.63
N MET A 193 -0.57 -7.47 -4.85
CA MET A 193 0.50 -6.52 -5.16
C MET A 193 1.21 -6.86 -6.46
N LEU A 194 1.60 -8.12 -6.66
CA LEU A 194 2.24 -8.58 -7.89
C LEU A 194 1.30 -8.46 -9.10
N ASN A 195 0.03 -8.79 -8.92
CA ASN A 195 -0.98 -8.72 -9.94
C ASN A 195 -1.20 -7.28 -10.44
N SER A 196 -1.40 -6.33 -9.53
CA SER A 196 -1.59 -4.92 -9.85
C SER A 196 -0.37 -4.33 -10.57
N LEU A 197 0.83 -4.68 -10.12
CA LEU A 197 2.09 -4.21 -10.70
C LEU A 197 2.27 -4.72 -12.14
N LEU A 198 2.04 -6.01 -12.38
CA LEU A 198 2.15 -6.59 -13.72
C LEU A 198 1.05 -6.08 -14.66
N LEU A 199 -0.16 -5.83 -14.17
CA LEU A 199 -1.23 -5.20 -14.93
C LEU A 199 -0.82 -3.80 -15.41
N VAL A 200 -0.25 -2.98 -14.53
CA VAL A 200 0.22 -1.64 -14.90
C VAL A 200 1.34 -1.71 -15.93
N PHE A 201 2.32 -2.59 -15.74
CA PHE A 201 3.41 -2.77 -16.70
C PHE A 201 2.89 -3.24 -18.06
N LEU A 202 1.98 -4.22 -18.07
CA LEU A 202 1.34 -4.72 -19.29
C LEU A 202 0.58 -3.59 -19.99
N THR A 203 -0.18 -2.80 -19.25
CA THR A 203 -0.96 -1.68 -19.82
C THR A 203 -0.05 -0.62 -20.42
N ILE A 204 0.98 -0.19 -19.71
CA ILE A 204 1.95 0.81 -20.21
C ILE A 204 2.57 0.32 -21.50
N PHE A 205 3.04 -0.92 -21.54
CA PHE A 205 3.70 -1.48 -22.72
C PHE A 205 2.73 -1.69 -23.88
N PHE A 206 1.56 -2.26 -23.62
CA PHE A 206 0.53 -2.50 -24.65
C PHE A 206 0.06 -1.20 -25.29
N VAL A 207 -0.36 -0.22 -24.50
CA VAL A 207 -0.85 1.06 -25.01
C VAL A 207 0.23 1.78 -25.82
N SER A 208 1.48 1.73 -25.39
CA SER A 208 2.60 2.36 -26.08
C SER A 208 2.96 1.69 -27.41
N THR A 209 2.63 0.42 -27.59
CA THR A 209 2.82 -0.28 -28.88
C THR A 209 1.72 0.04 -29.88
N VAL A 210 0.50 0.32 -29.42
CA VAL A 210 -0.66 0.63 -30.27
C VAL A 210 -0.64 2.09 -30.71
N VAL A 211 -0.22 3.02 -29.83
CA VAL A 211 -0.32 4.46 -30.08
C VAL A 211 1.03 5.04 -30.53
N ARG A 212 1.02 5.74 -31.66
CA ARG A 212 2.23 6.37 -32.23
C ARG A 212 2.48 7.78 -31.74
N LYS A 213 1.42 8.59 -31.49
CA LYS A 213 1.51 9.98 -31.03
C LYS A 213 1.08 10.09 -29.56
N HIS A 214 1.69 11.02 -28.82
CA HIS A 214 1.36 11.28 -27.40
C HIS A 214 1.39 10.04 -26.50
N LYS A 215 2.37 9.14 -26.71
CA LYS A 215 2.49 7.85 -26.00
C LYS A 215 2.37 7.96 -24.49
N ALA A 216 3.00 8.96 -23.89
CA ALA A 216 3.00 9.14 -22.41
C ALA A 216 1.58 9.47 -21.90
N LEU A 217 0.89 10.42 -22.51
CA LEU A 217 -0.46 10.82 -22.09
C LEU A 217 -1.45 9.66 -22.22
N VAL A 218 -1.40 8.97 -23.37
CA VAL A 218 -2.30 7.83 -23.60
C VAL A 218 -1.94 6.63 -22.71
N ALA A 219 -0.67 6.44 -22.35
CA ALA A 219 -0.26 5.44 -21.37
C ALA A 219 -0.84 5.74 -19.98
N ILE A 220 -0.80 6.99 -19.53
CA ILE A 220 -1.39 7.41 -18.25
C ILE A 220 -2.90 7.19 -18.26
N LEU A 221 -3.61 7.65 -19.28
CA LEU A 221 -5.06 7.45 -19.41
C LEU A 221 -5.42 5.96 -19.53
N GLY A 222 -4.60 5.18 -20.24
CA GLY A 222 -4.75 3.73 -20.36
C GLY A 222 -4.59 3.03 -19.01
N VAL A 223 -3.60 3.40 -18.23
CA VAL A 223 -3.41 2.87 -16.86
C VAL A 223 -4.61 3.20 -15.99
N ILE A 224 -5.09 4.44 -15.98
CA ILE A 224 -6.25 4.83 -15.18
C ILE A 224 -7.50 4.06 -15.65
N GLY A 225 -7.78 4.03 -16.94
CA GLY A 225 -8.98 3.37 -17.49
C GLY A 225 -8.98 1.86 -17.27
N ILE A 226 -7.89 1.18 -17.63
CA ILE A 226 -7.80 -0.28 -17.50
C ILE A 226 -7.79 -0.71 -16.04
N ASN A 227 -7.06 0.01 -15.15
CA ASN A 227 -7.11 -0.29 -13.72
C ASN A 227 -8.50 -0.06 -13.12
N SER A 228 -9.23 0.97 -13.53
CA SER A 228 -10.60 1.22 -13.04
C SER A 228 -11.56 0.10 -13.45
N VAL A 229 -11.51 -0.34 -14.70
CA VAL A 229 -12.32 -1.47 -15.18
C VAL A 229 -11.91 -2.77 -14.47
N TYR A 230 -10.61 -3.02 -14.37
CA TYR A 230 -10.10 -4.21 -13.71
C TYR A 230 -10.47 -4.26 -12.22
N SER A 231 -10.30 -3.16 -11.48
CA SER A 231 -10.67 -3.09 -10.07
C SER A 231 -12.18 -3.28 -9.86
N GLY A 232 -13.02 -2.73 -10.75
CA GLY A 232 -14.46 -2.97 -10.75
C GLY A 232 -14.79 -4.45 -10.99
N PHE A 233 -14.11 -5.11 -11.94
CA PHE A 233 -14.28 -6.54 -12.19
C PHE A 233 -13.86 -7.41 -10.99
N ILE A 234 -12.72 -7.12 -10.38
CA ILE A 234 -12.25 -7.83 -9.17
C ILE A 234 -13.21 -7.61 -7.99
N ALA A 235 -13.68 -6.37 -7.78
CA ALA A 235 -14.65 -6.07 -6.72
C ALA A 235 -15.98 -6.84 -6.94
N PHE A 236 -16.43 -6.94 -8.18
CA PHE A 236 -17.61 -7.72 -8.53
C PHE A 236 -17.42 -9.21 -8.23
N LEU A 237 -16.30 -9.81 -8.64
CA LEU A 237 -15.98 -11.20 -8.33
C LEU A 237 -15.90 -11.43 -6.81
N GLN A 238 -15.26 -10.52 -6.07
CA GLN A 238 -15.17 -10.60 -4.63
C GLN A 238 -16.55 -10.50 -3.97
N GLY A 239 -17.44 -9.65 -4.49
CA GLY A 239 -18.83 -9.56 -4.06
C GLY A 239 -19.60 -10.88 -4.23
N ILE A 240 -19.47 -11.52 -5.39
CA ILE A 240 -20.07 -12.85 -5.64
C ILE A 240 -19.53 -13.91 -4.67
N ILE A 241 -18.21 -13.99 -4.51
CA ILE A 241 -17.57 -14.99 -3.65
C ILE A 241 -17.97 -14.77 -2.19
N SER A 242 -18.03 -13.52 -1.71
CA SER A 242 -18.47 -13.20 -0.35
C SER A 242 -19.94 -13.53 -0.12
N LEU A 243 -20.78 -13.35 -1.13
CA LEU A 243 -22.22 -13.69 -1.06
C LEU A 243 -22.41 -15.21 -0.93
N PHE A 244 -21.73 -16.02 -1.72
CA PHE A 244 -21.73 -17.46 -1.57
C PHE A 244 -21.12 -17.89 -0.23
N GLY A 245 -20.04 -17.24 0.21
CA GLY A 245 -19.41 -17.46 1.50
C GLY A 245 -20.36 -17.18 2.67
N SER A 246 -21.14 -16.11 2.63
CA SER A 246 -22.09 -15.77 3.69
C SER A 246 -23.22 -16.81 3.80
N ILE A 247 -23.74 -17.30 2.67
CA ILE A 247 -24.74 -18.38 2.62
C ILE A 247 -24.16 -19.67 3.22
N ALA A 248 -22.91 -20.04 2.89
CA ALA A 248 -22.25 -21.19 3.44
C ALA A 248 -21.90 -21.03 4.94
N GLY A 249 -21.56 -19.80 5.35
CA GLY A 249 -21.17 -19.46 6.71
C GLY A 249 -22.30 -19.57 7.72
N THR A 250 -23.54 -19.28 7.32
CA THR A 250 -24.72 -19.50 8.17
C THR A 250 -24.92 -20.98 8.51
N ALA A 251 -24.43 -21.88 7.65
CA ALA A 251 -24.49 -23.33 7.87
C ALA A 251 -23.31 -23.88 8.71
N LEU A 252 -22.15 -23.17 8.75
CA LEU A 252 -20.90 -23.68 9.32
C LEU A 252 -20.54 -23.11 10.70
N ALA A 253 -21.31 -22.15 11.22
CA ALA A 253 -21.13 -21.51 12.53
C ALA A 253 -19.71 -20.95 12.84
N ASN A 254 -18.80 -20.90 11.85
CA ASN A 254 -17.43 -20.40 12.01
C ASN A 254 -17.20 -19.15 11.14
N PRO A 255 -17.12 -17.94 11.74
CA PRO A 255 -17.01 -16.68 11.00
C PRO A 255 -15.70 -16.55 10.20
N PHE A 256 -14.61 -17.17 10.66
CA PHE A 256 -13.31 -17.11 9.98
C PHE A 256 -13.26 -18.00 8.73
N LEU A 257 -14.04 -19.06 8.69
CA LEU A 257 -14.02 -20.02 7.58
C LEU A 257 -14.52 -19.39 6.28
N VAL A 258 -15.54 -18.55 6.36
CA VAL A 258 -16.07 -17.78 5.23
C VAL A 258 -15.02 -16.83 4.65
N THR A 259 -14.38 -16.06 5.53
CA THR A 259 -13.33 -15.12 5.15
C THR A 259 -12.14 -15.85 4.54
N ASN A 260 -11.72 -16.96 5.13
CA ASN A 260 -10.61 -17.78 4.64
C ASN A 260 -10.89 -18.37 3.26
N LEU A 261 -12.08 -18.89 3.04
CA LEU A 261 -12.49 -19.44 1.74
C LEU A 261 -12.53 -18.32 0.69
N SER A 262 -13.12 -17.16 0.99
CA SER A 262 -13.23 -16.06 0.04
C SER A 262 -11.84 -15.51 -0.34
N LEU A 263 -10.98 -15.24 0.62
CA LEU A 263 -9.60 -14.78 0.38
C LEU A 263 -8.76 -15.85 -0.32
N GLY A 264 -8.93 -17.12 0.04
CA GLY A 264 -8.22 -18.24 -0.58
C GLY A 264 -8.58 -18.38 -2.06
N ILE A 265 -9.86 -18.40 -2.40
CA ILE A 265 -10.34 -18.47 -3.79
C ILE A 265 -9.82 -17.25 -4.59
N MET A 266 -9.95 -16.05 -4.02
CA MET A 266 -9.44 -14.83 -4.68
C MET A 266 -7.93 -14.88 -4.88
N SER A 267 -7.17 -15.42 -3.93
CA SER A 267 -5.71 -15.58 -4.08
C SER A 267 -5.36 -16.47 -5.28
N VAL A 268 -6.07 -17.56 -5.46
CA VAL A 268 -5.87 -18.48 -6.61
C VAL A 268 -6.22 -17.80 -7.93
N VAL A 269 -7.35 -17.09 -7.99
CA VAL A 269 -7.77 -16.34 -9.20
C VAL A 269 -6.73 -15.28 -9.55
N LEU A 270 -6.31 -14.47 -8.57
CA LEU A 270 -5.29 -13.43 -8.78
C LEU A 270 -3.94 -14.03 -9.18
N ALA A 271 -3.54 -15.17 -8.61
CA ALA A 271 -2.31 -15.86 -9.01
C ALA A 271 -2.37 -16.32 -10.49
N GLY A 272 -3.49 -16.86 -10.93
CA GLY A 272 -3.70 -17.22 -12.33
C GLY A 272 -3.61 -15.99 -13.26
N LEU A 273 -4.25 -14.89 -12.90
CA LEU A 273 -4.17 -13.63 -13.65
C LEU A 273 -2.75 -13.05 -13.65
N THR A 274 -2.02 -13.14 -12.54
CA THR A 274 -0.62 -12.71 -12.44
C THR A 274 0.27 -13.46 -13.42
N VAL A 275 0.12 -14.78 -13.51
CA VAL A 275 0.84 -15.63 -14.46
C VAL A 275 0.48 -15.25 -15.90
N LEU A 276 -0.81 -15.03 -16.17
CA LEU A 276 -1.29 -14.61 -17.50
C LEU A 276 -0.70 -13.26 -17.92
N PHE A 277 -0.73 -12.26 -17.02
CA PHE A 277 -0.16 -10.94 -17.30
C PHE A 277 1.35 -10.98 -17.51
N PHE A 278 2.06 -11.81 -16.74
CA PHE A 278 3.50 -12.03 -16.93
C PHE A 278 3.81 -12.60 -18.32
N PHE A 279 3.11 -13.66 -18.75
CA PHE A 279 3.34 -14.25 -20.08
C PHE A 279 2.92 -13.30 -21.20
N ALA A 280 1.81 -12.57 -21.04
CA ALA A 280 1.38 -11.57 -22.01
C ALA A 280 2.42 -10.45 -22.18
N LEU A 281 2.92 -9.90 -21.08
CA LEU A 281 3.95 -8.87 -21.10
C LEU A 281 5.26 -9.40 -21.73
N LYS A 282 5.68 -10.60 -21.32
CA LYS A 282 6.86 -11.25 -21.90
C LYS A 282 6.72 -11.43 -23.41
N HIS A 283 5.60 -11.96 -23.87
CA HIS A 283 5.34 -12.18 -25.31
C HIS A 283 5.37 -10.87 -26.10
N LEU A 284 4.74 -9.81 -25.59
CA LEU A 284 4.75 -8.50 -26.23
C LEU A 284 6.17 -7.91 -26.32
N MET A 285 6.97 -8.07 -25.28
CA MET A 285 8.35 -7.58 -25.27
C MET A 285 9.24 -8.37 -26.24
N GLU A 286 9.11 -9.69 -26.30
CA GLU A 286 9.86 -10.54 -27.24
C GLU A 286 9.47 -10.26 -28.70
N LYS A 287 8.19 -9.99 -28.98
CA LYS A 287 7.73 -9.63 -30.32
C LYS A 287 8.33 -8.29 -30.79
N LYS A 288 8.48 -7.32 -29.89
CA LYS A 288 9.13 -6.04 -30.20
C LYS A 288 10.62 -6.20 -30.46
N LEU A 289 11.31 -7.09 -29.73
CA LEU A 289 12.72 -7.43 -29.93
C LEU A 289 13.01 -8.11 -31.26
N ASN A 290 12.05 -8.84 -31.84
CA ASN A 290 12.21 -9.56 -33.11
C ASN A 290 11.80 -8.72 -34.35
N LEU A 291 11.33 -7.50 -34.15
CA LEU A 291 10.91 -6.59 -35.25
C LEU A 291 11.99 -5.55 -35.61
N ASP A 292 13.06 -5.49 -34.85
CA ASP A 292 14.27 -4.70 -35.05
C ASP A 292 15.44 -5.62 -35.45
#